data_97a23acea7f75e80af1981b9542eafe4
#
_entry.id   97a23acea7f75e80af1981b9542eafe4
#
_cell.length_a   1.000
_cell.length_b   1.000
_cell.length_c   1.000
_cell.angle_alpha   90.00
_cell.angle_beta   90.00
_cell.angle_gamma   90.00
#
_symmetry.space_group_name_H-M   'P 1'
#
loop_
_entity.id
_entity.type
_entity.pdbx_description
1 polymer ?
#
loop_
_entity_poly.entity_id
_entity_poly.type
_entity_poly.pdbx_seq_one_letter_code
_entity_poly.pdbx_strand_id
1 'polypeptide(L)'
;MRFEIPEQKKLTYEMRIPIHVVVGTSMGSLVGGSYAAGLTPEILEQRVTQVDWNVLFNDDPPRKDWPARRKQASENPTFDFTVGVRDGQLKLPKGAISGQQVQLFFNDLVKGAETVQRFDDLPIPFRAVATNLENGEMAVFDHGPLPVAMRASMSVPGLFAPMEWDDHIYVDGGLVRNLPIDVARRMGVDVIIAVNLGSGYLPRDQLGNILGVTGQMIAILTEQNVPVSLKQIDPKRDVLIVPDLGDITAGDFSRAPEAIATGVAAARKVAPQLAR
;
A
#
# COMPACT_ATOMS: atom_id res chain seq x y z
N MET A 1 0.92 -4.52 6.31
CA MET A 1 0.20 -3.91 5.18
C MET A 1 -1.24 -4.32 5.34
N ARG A 2 -2.13 -3.39 5.67
CA ARG A 2 -3.57 -3.65 5.80
C ARG A 2 -4.30 -2.74 4.84
N PHE A 3 -5.41 -3.20 4.30
CA PHE A 3 -6.23 -2.42 3.38
C PHE A 3 -6.73 -1.15 4.05
N GLU A 4 -6.37 0.01 3.52
CA GLU A 4 -7.16 1.20 3.76
C GLU A 4 -8.43 1.11 2.92
N ILE A 5 -9.54 1.20 3.61
CA ILE A 5 -10.82 0.75 3.11
C ILE A 5 -11.45 1.88 2.30
N PRO A 6 -11.88 1.64 1.04
CA PRO A 6 -12.59 2.62 0.23
C PRO A 6 -13.78 3.28 0.94
N GLU A 7 -14.38 2.58 1.89
CA GLU A 7 -15.61 3.01 2.58
C GLU A 7 -15.42 4.03 3.70
N GLN A 8 -14.21 4.26 4.21
CA GLN A 8 -13.98 5.41 5.10
C GLN A 8 -14.09 6.71 4.32
N LYS A 9 -13.66 6.67 3.07
CA LYS A 9 -13.88 7.73 2.09
C LYS A 9 -15.34 7.78 1.63
N LYS A 10 -16.05 6.64 1.64
CA LYS A 10 -17.49 6.57 1.38
C LYS A 10 -18.28 7.37 2.43
N LEU A 11 -17.96 7.23 3.73
CA LEU A 11 -18.64 8.00 4.75
C LEU A 11 -18.39 9.52 4.60
N THR A 12 -17.15 9.96 4.39
CA THR A 12 -16.85 11.37 4.15
C THR A 12 -17.52 11.88 2.88
N TYR A 13 -17.60 11.05 1.84
CA TYR A 13 -18.31 11.34 0.60
C TYR A 13 -19.83 11.43 0.83
N GLU A 14 -20.44 10.46 1.52
CA GLU A 14 -21.86 10.46 1.90
C GLU A 14 -22.22 11.67 2.80
N MET A 15 -21.35 12.02 3.75
CA MET A 15 -21.49 13.18 4.62
C MET A 15 -21.10 14.50 3.94
N ARG A 16 -20.61 14.47 2.71
CA ARG A 16 -20.12 15.62 1.94
C ARG A 16 -19.03 16.41 2.66
N ILE A 17 -18.15 15.72 3.40
CA ILE A 17 -17.01 16.36 4.07
C ILE A 17 -15.95 16.66 3.00
N PRO A 18 -15.56 17.93 2.80
CA PRO A 18 -14.56 18.27 1.81
C PRO A 18 -13.19 17.78 2.25
N ILE A 19 -12.55 16.92 1.43
CA ILE A 19 -11.19 16.46 1.64
C ILE A 19 -10.26 17.34 0.81
N HIS A 20 -9.38 18.09 1.48
CA HIS A 20 -8.46 19.03 0.83
C HIS A 20 -7.10 18.42 0.53
N VAL A 21 -6.70 17.36 1.24
CA VAL A 21 -5.42 16.70 1.10
C VAL A 21 -5.58 15.23 1.43
N VAL A 22 -4.86 14.38 0.73
CA VAL A 22 -4.73 12.96 1.05
C VAL A 22 -3.25 12.62 1.22
N VAL A 23 -2.93 11.90 2.28
CA VAL A 23 -1.59 11.35 2.50
C VAL A 23 -1.70 9.87 2.79
N GLY A 24 -0.89 9.06 2.14
CA GLY A 24 -0.97 7.61 2.29
C GLY A 24 0.40 6.94 2.34
N THR A 25 0.47 5.85 3.10
CA THR A 25 1.61 4.95 3.16
C THR A 25 1.16 3.55 2.75
N SER A 26 1.94 2.86 1.94
CA SER A 26 1.68 1.49 1.51
C SER A 26 0.30 1.35 0.86
N MET A 27 -0.59 0.49 1.35
CA MET A 27 -1.97 0.38 0.87
C MET A 27 -2.72 1.72 0.93
N GLY A 28 -2.39 2.57 1.93
CA GLY A 28 -2.93 3.93 2.03
C GLY A 28 -2.52 4.82 0.87
N SER A 29 -1.35 4.60 0.28
CA SER A 29 -0.95 5.32 -0.93
C SER A 29 -1.71 4.83 -2.16
N LEU A 30 -1.99 3.52 -2.26
CA LEU A 30 -2.82 2.96 -3.33
C LEU A 30 -4.24 3.53 -3.30
N VAL A 31 -4.93 3.37 -2.20
CA VAL A 31 -6.31 3.83 -2.03
C VAL A 31 -6.37 5.35 -2.06
N GLY A 32 -5.45 6.02 -1.35
CA GLY A 32 -5.36 7.47 -1.27
C GLY A 32 -5.04 8.13 -2.60
N GLY A 33 -4.04 7.63 -3.31
CA GLY A 33 -3.64 8.12 -4.62
C GLY A 33 -4.72 7.92 -5.68
N SER A 34 -5.37 6.76 -5.69
CA SER A 34 -6.49 6.51 -6.61
C SER A 34 -7.67 7.43 -6.36
N TYR A 35 -8.03 7.67 -5.10
CA TYR A 35 -9.07 8.62 -4.72
C TYR A 35 -8.68 10.06 -5.07
N ALA A 36 -7.43 10.45 -4.80
CA ALA A 36 -6.91 11.77 -5.14
C ALA A 36 -6.88 12.00 -6.64
N ALA A 37 -6.69 10.95 -7.44
CA ALA A 37 -6.77 10.97 -8.90
C ALA A 37 -8.21 11.06 -9.44
N GLY A 38 -9.23 11.01 -8.57
CA GLY A 38 -10.64 11.20 -8.92
C GLY A 38 -11.49 9.93 -8.98
N LEU A 39 -10.98 8.76 -8.56
CA LEU A 39 -11.80 7.57 -8.45
C LEU A 39 -12.78 7.71 -7.27
N THR A 40 -14.05 7.35 -7.51
CA THR A 40 -15.03 7.32 -6.42
C THR A 40 -14.83 6.09 -5.52
N PRO A 41 -15.31 6.14 -4.28
CA PRO A 41 -15.24 4.98 -3.37
C PRO A 41 -15.88 3.71 -3.95
N GLU A 42 -16.98 3.85 -4.68
CA GLU A 42 -17.70 2.73 -5.30
C GLU A 42 -16.86 2.05 -6.39
N ILE A 43 -16.18 2.85 -7.22
CA ILE A 43 -15.28 2.33 -8.27
C ILE A 43 -14.09 1.64 -7.62
N LEU A 44 -13.50 2.24 -6.57
CA LEU A 44 -12.39 1.63 -5.83
C LEU A 44 -12.78 0.29 -5.20
N GLU A 45 -13.93 0.24 -4.53
CA GLU A 45 -14.48 -1.01 -3.96
C GLU A 45 -14.65 -2.07 -5.04
N GLN A 46 -15.30 -1.72 -6.16
CA GLN A 46 -15.49 -2.63 -7.28
C GLN A 46 -14.16 -3.15 -7.82
N ARG A 47 -13.18 -2.29 -8.04
CA ARG A 47 -11.86 -2.66 -8.56
C ARG A 47 -11.11 -3.59 -7.61
N VAL A 48 -11.10 -3.28 -6.31
CA VAL A 48 -10.39 -4.08 -5.29
C VAL A 48 -11.04 -5.45 -5.07
N THR A 49 -12.39 -5.53 -5.14
CA THR A 49 -13.11 -6.80 -4.91
C THR A 49 -13.17 -7.70 -6.14
N GLN A 50 -13.03 -7.14 -7.34
CA GLN A 50 -13.09 -7.92 -8.59
C GLN A 50 -11.72 -8.38 -9.10
N VAL A 51 -10.62 -7.80 -8.60
CA VAL A 51 -9.28 -8.20 -9.03
C VAL A 51 -8.93 -9.59 -8.49
N ASP A 52 -8.37 -10.43 -9.34
CA ASP A 52 -7.76 -11.69 -8.91
C ASP A 52 -6.35 -11.40 -8.36
N TRP A 53 -6.26 -11.29 -7.03
CA TRP A 53 -5.02 -10.99 -6.34
C TRP A 53 -3.94 -12.06 -6.54
N ASN A 54 -4.33 -13.33 -6.75
CA ASN A 54 -3.37 -14.39 -7.03
C ASN A 54 -2.69 -14.17 -8.40
N VAL A 55 -3.46 -13.73 -9.40
CA VAL A 55 -2.90 -13.38 -10.72
C VAL A 55 -2.06 -12.12 -10.61
N LEU A 56 -2.50 -11.12 -9.85
CA LEU A 56 -1.80 -9.84 -9.69
C LEU A 56 -0.44 -10.01 -9.00
N PHE A 57 -0.35 -10.90 -8.02
CA PHE A 57 0.89 -11.20 -7.31
C PHE A 57 1.69 -12.34 -7.94
N ASN A 58 1.23 -12.89 -9.04
CA ASN A 58 1.98 -13.90 -9.79
C ASN A 58 2.53 -13.26 -11.07
N ASP A 59 3.84 -13.00 -11.09
CA ASP A 59 4.52 -12.43 -12.25
C ASP A 59 4.66 -13.44 -13.41
N ASP A 60 4.36 -14.71 -13.17
CA ASP A 60 4.37 -15.73 -14.19
C ASP A 60 3.05 -15.73 -14.99
N PRO A 61 3.11 -15.56 -16.32
CA PRO A 61 1.92 -15.70 -17.14
C PRO A 61 1.37 -17.13 -16.99
N PRO A 62 0.05 -17.33 -17.17
CA PRO A 62 -0.54 -18.65 -17.13
C PRO A 62 0.22 -19.63 -18.05
N ARG A 63 0.41 -20.89 -17.60
CA ARG A 63 1.19 -21.89 -18.37
C ARG A 63 0.76 -22.02 -19.84
N LYS A 64 -0.51 -21.76 -20.15
CA LYS A 64 -1.02 -21.76 -21.53
C LYS A 64 -0.30 -20.75 -22.43
N ASP A 65 0.15 -19.62 -21.86
CA ASP A 65 0.77 -18.50 -22.56
C ASP A 65 2.32 -18.60 -22.58
N TRP A 66 2.88 -19.64 -21.92
CA TRP A 66 4.32 -19.86 -21.93
C TRP A 66 4.84 -20.27 -23.31
N PRO A 67 6.00 -19.78 -23.74
CA PRO A 67 6.70 -20.29 -24.91
C PRO A 67 6.93 -21.80 -24.79
N ALA A 68 6.85 -22.53 -25.91
CA ALA A 68 6.99 -23.99 -25.93
C ALA A 68 8.29 -24.47 -25.24
N ARG A 69 9.39 -23.76 -25.41
CA ARG A 69 10.70 -24.04 -24.77
C ARG A 69 10.62 -23.99 -23.24
N ARG A 70 9.86 -23.03 -22.67
CA ARG A 70 9.66 -22.91 -21.22
C ARG A 70 8.75 -24.03 -20.70
N LYS A 71 7.72 -24.41 -21.47
CA LYS A 71 6.84 -25.54 -21.14
C LYS A 71 7.62 -26.85 -21.01
N GLN A 72 8.57 -27.11 -21.91
CA GLN A 72 9.42 -28.31 -21.87
C GLN A 72 10.41 -28.28 -20.71
N ALA A 73 11.01 -27.12 -20.39
CA ALA A 73 11.93 -26.98 -19.27
C ALA A 73 11.26 -27.21 -17.91
N SER A 74 9.96 -26.91 -17.77
CA SER A 74 9.19 -27.07 -16.54
C SER A 74 8.77 -28.53 -16.22
N GLU A 75 9.00 -29.47 -17.12
CA GLU A 75 8.72 -30.90 -16.91
C GLU A 75 9.80 -31.59 -16.06
N ASN A 76 10.97 -30.96 -15.87
CA ASN A 76 12.02 -31.42 -14.96
C ASN A 76 12.01 -30.52 -13.69
N PRO A 77 11.50 -30.99 -12.53
CA PRO A 77 11.48 -30.20 -11.31
C PRO A 77 12.87 -30.20 -10.65
N THR A 78 13.79 -29.45 -11.24
CA THR A 78 15.08 -29.17 -10.61
C THR A 78 15.05 -27.71 -10.17
N PHE A 79 14.75 -27.51 -8.87
CA PHE A 79 14.84 -26.23 -8.15
C PHE A 79 14.33 -24.98 -8.90
N ASP A 80 13.17 -24.50 -8.49
CA ASP A 80 12.53 -23.28 -8.99
C ASP A 80 13.22 -21.99 -8.46
N PHE A 81 14.55 -22.01 -8.33
CA PHE A 81 15.36 -20.88 -7.93
C PHE A 81 16.03 -20.28 -9.17
N THR A 82 15.43 -19.22 -9.71
CA THR A 82 16.06 -18.48 -10.82
C THR A 82 17.23 -17.66 -10.29
N VAL A 83 18.43 -18.18 -10.42
CA VAL A 83 19.66 -17.44 -10.11
C VAL A 83 20.11 -16.73 -11.37
N GLY A 84 20.16 -15.40 -11.33
CA GLY A 84 20.74 -14.59 -12.41
C GLY A 84 22.26 -14.53 -12.29
N VAL A 85 22.97 -14.52 -13.43
CA VAL A 85 24.40 -14.19 -13.48
C VAL A 85 24.54 -12.85 -14.21
N ARG A 86 25.06 -11.83 -13.55
CA ARG A 86 25.39 -10.54 -14.15
C ARG A 86 26.78 -10.10 -13.69
N ASP A 87 27.63 -9.74 -14.63
CA ASP A 87 29.01 -9.29 -14.37
C ASP A 87 29.85 -10.32 -13.56
N GLY A 88 29.61 -11.63 -13.82
CA GLY A 88 30.30 -12.74 -13.13
C GLY A 88 29.84 -13.00 -11.70
N GLN A 89 28.80 -12.31 -11.22
CA GLN A 89 28.22 -12.49 -9.87
C GLN A 89 26.88 -13.21 -9.95
N LEU A 90 26.65 -14.15 -9.02
CA LEU A 90 25.34 -14.76 -8.80
C LEU A 90 24.43 -13.72 -8.14
N LYS A 91 23.30 -13.41 -8.77
CA LYS A 91 22.29 -12.49 -8.21
C LYS A 91 21.04 -13.27 -7.87
N LEU A 92 20.65 -13.19 -6.62
CA LEU A 92 19.34 -13.65 -6.15
C LEU A 92 18.25 -12.65 -6.53
N PRO A 93 16.97 -13.09 -6.67
CA PRO A 93 15.86 -12.19 -6.86
C PRO A 93 15.78 -11.13 -5.74
N LYS A 94 15.50 -9.87 -6.08
CA LYS A 94 15.39 -8.77 -5.11
C LYS A 94 14.08 -8.82 -4.28
N GLY A 95 13.14 -9.72 -4.63
CA GLY A 95 11.86 -9.96 -3.95
C GLY A 95 11.20 -11.21 -4.52
N ALA A 96 10.17 -11.73 -3.83
CA ALA A 96 9.41 -12.88 -4.30
C ALA A 96 8.59 -12.56 -5.57
N ILE A 97 8.22 -11.29 -5.73
CA ILE A 97 7.39 -10.76 -6.83
C ILE A 97 8.12 -9.56 -7.43
N SER A 98 8.30 -9.51 -8.76
CA SER A 98 8.88 -8.34 -9.43
C SER A 98 7.92 -7.13 -9.38
N GLY A 99 6.62 -7.41 -9.33
CA GLY A 99 5.55 -6.43 -9.21
C GLY A 99 5.17 -5.77 -10.52
N GLN A 100 5.49 -6.37 -11.66
CA GLN A 100 5.12 -5.83 -12.98
C GLN A 100 3.59 -5.79 -13.16
N GLN A 101 2.87 -6.86 -12.78
CA GLN A 101 1.42 -6.91 -12.86
C GLN A 101 0.77 -5.88 -11.92
N VAL A 102 1.34 -5.70 -10.73
CA VAL A 102 0.92 -4.67 -9.78
C VAL A 102 1.10 -3.27 -10.37
N GLN A 103 2.22 -3.01 -11.05
CA GLN A 103 2.47 -1.73 -11.70
C GLN A 103 1.45 -1.46 -12.83
N LEU A 104 1.12 -2.47 -13.64
CA LEU A 104 0.11 -2.35 -14.68
C LEU A 104 -1.28 -2.08 -14.09
N PHE A 105 -1.62 -2.74 -12.99
CA PHE A 105 -2.86 -2.49 -12.27
C PHE A 105 -2.94 -1.06 -11.73
N PHE A 106 -1.85 -0.53 -11.16
CA PHE A 106 -1.81 0.86 -10.70
C PHE A 106 -1.92 1.86 -11.84
N ASN A 107 -1.28 1.59 -12.97
CA ASN A 107 -1.42 2.41 -14.17
C ASN A 107 -2.91 2.46 -14.64
N ASP A 108 -3.59 1.31 -14.64
CA ASP A 108 -5.01 1.25 -15.02
C ASP A 108 -5.91 2.00 -14.01
N LEU A 109 -5.62 1.87 -12.70
CA LEU A 109 -6.38 2.57 -11.66
C LEU A 109 -6.33 4.09 -11.81
N VAL A 110 -5.17 4.65 -12.11
CA VAL A 110 -4.98 6.13 -12.17
C VAL A 110 -4.80 6.65 -13.59
N LYS A 111 -5.30 5.93 -14.59
CA LYS A 111 -5.19 6.27 -16.00
C LYS A 111 -5.66 7.71 -16.33
N GLY A 112 -6.65 8.24 -15.60
CA GLY A 112 -7.13 9.61 -15.75
C GLY A 112 -6.12 10.68 -15.28
N ALA A 113 -5.07 10.31 -14.54
CA ALA A 113 -4.06 11.21 -13.99
C ALA A 113 -2.66 11.03 -14.63
N GLU A 114 -2.56 10.32 -15.77
CA GLU A 114 -1.26 10.01 -16.42
C GLU A 114 -0.45 11.26 -16.80
N THR A 115 -1.11 12.36 -17.09
CA THR A 115 -0.46 13.62 -17.51
C THR A 115 -0.10 14.52 -16.34
N VAL A 116 -0.58 14.21 -15.13
CA VAL A 116 -0.32 15.01 -13.94
C VAL A 116 1.09 14.73 -13.44
N GLN A 117 1.94 15.76 -13.40
CA GLN A 117 3.32 15.64 -12.94
C GLN A 117 3.47 16.03 -11.47
N ARG A 118 2.73 17.00 -10.98
CA ARG A 118 2.74 17.45 -9.59
C ARG A 118 1.48 16.93 -8.91
N PHE A 119 1.63 16.29 -7.76
CA PHE A 119 0.47 15.73 -7.05
C PHE A 119 -0.41 16.79 -6.39
N ASP A 120 0.04 18.06 -6.38
CA ASP A 120 -0.80 19.20 -6.01
C ASP A 120 -1.82 19.55 -7.10
N ASP A 121 -1.58 19.13 -8.35
CA ASP A 121 -2.46 19.37 -9.50
C ASP A 121 -3.50 18.25 -9.70
N LEU A 122 -3.48 17.22 -8.84
CA LEU A 122 -4.54 16.20 -8.79
C LEU A 122 -5.86 16.83 -8.32
N PRO A 123 -7.02 16.22 -8.61
CA PRO A 123 -8.32 16.65 -8.07
C PRO A 123 -8.31 16.88 -6.55
N ILE A 124 -7.50 16.10 -5.82
CA ILE A 124 -7.17 16.34 -4.42
C ILE A 124 -5.64 16.23 -4.27
N PRO A 125 -4.95 17.25 -3.73
CA PRO A 125 -3.52 17.19 -3.45
C PRO A 125 -3.14 15.94 -2.67
N PHE A 126 -2.05 15.29 -3.10
CA PHE A 126 -1.68 13.97 -2.58
C PHE A 126 -0.20 13.88 -2.21
N ARG A 127 0.11 13.05 -1.20
CA ARG A 127 1.48 12.62 -0.89
C ARG A 127 1.51 11.10 -0.65
N ALA A 128 2.46 10.42 -1.29
CA ALA A 128 2.80 9.04 -0.98
C ALA A 128 4.08 9.00 -0.15
N VAL A 129 4.11 8.15 0.87
CA VAL A 129 5.27 7.99 1.74
C VAL A 129 5.95 6.67 1.45
N ALA A 130 7.27 6.71 1.20
CA ALA A 130 8.12 5.54 1.04
C ALA A 130 9.34 5.64 1.96
N THR A 131 10.15 4.59 1.99
CA THR A 131 11.45 4.56 2.67
C THR A 131 12.55 4.51 1.63
N ASN A 132 13.49 5.44 1.67
CA ASN A 132 14.71 5.33 0.90
C ASN A 132 15.57 4.21 1.50
N LEU A 133 15.82 3.15 0.71
CA LEU A 133 16.53 1.96 1.20
C LEU A 133 18.03 2.22 1.40
N GLU A 134 18.59 3.25 0.77
CA GLU A 134 20.03 3.55 0.81
C GLU A 134 20.45 4.19 2.14
N ASN A 135 19.55 4.97 2.76
CA ASN A 135 19.84 5.71 3.99
C ASN A 135 18.81 5.51 5.12
N GLY A 136 17.68 4.82 4.85
CA GLY A 136 16.62 4.60 5.83
C GLY A 136 15.73 5.82 6.09
N GLU A 137 15.87 6.90 5.33
CA GLU A 137 15.08 8.12 5.51
C GLU A 137 13.69 8.00 4.87
N MET A 138 12.76 8.80 5.40
CA MET A 138 11.43 8.95 4.84
C MET A 138 11.48 9.75 3.54
N ALA A 139 11.01 9.16 2.45
CA ALA A 139 10.76 9.84 1.19
C ALA A 139 9.28 10.20 1.07
N VAL A 140 8.99 11.45 0.71
CA VAL A 140 7.63 11.93 0.47
C VAL A 140 7.50 12.32 -0.99
N PHE A 141 6.75 11.55 -1.75
CA PHE A 141 6.49 11.82 -3.16
C PHE A 141 5.40 12.87 -3.32
N ASP A 142 5.69 13.93 -4.04
CA ASP A 142 4.79 15.03 -4.39
C ASP A 142 4.75 15.31 -5.90
N HIS A 143 5.52 14.56 -6.68
CA HIS A 143 5.62 14.68 -8.13
C HIS A 143 6.06 13.38 -8.79
N GLY A 144 6.09 13.38 -10.12
CA GLY A 144 6.47 12.24 -10.95
C GLY A 144 5.27 11.36 -11.33
N PRO A 145 5.51 10.16 -11.89
CA PRO A 145 4.43 9.25 -12.24
C PRO A 145 3.73 8.72 -10.99
N LEU A 146 2.45 9.04 -10.81
CA LEU A 146 1.67 8.63 -9.64
C LEU A 146 1.70 7.11 -9.39
N PRO A 147 1.59 6.23 -10.41
CA PRO A 147 1.69 4.78 -10.19
C PRO A 147 3.05 4.34 -9.65
N VAL A 148 4.14 5.05 -10.00
CA VAL A 148 5.48 4.78 -9.49
C VAL A 148 5.58 5.13 -8.01
N ALA A 149 5.07 6.30 -7.60
CA ALA A 149 5.02 6.71 -6.20
C ALA A 149 4.19 5.74 -5.34
N MET A 150 3.02 5.31 -5.85
CA MET A 150 2.17 4.30 -5.19
C MET A 150 2.91 2.97 -5.05
N ARG A 151 3.60 2.53 -6.12
CA ARG A 151 4.36 1.27 -6.13
C ARG A 151 5.56 1.33 -5.19
N ALA A 152 6.30 2.44 -5.16
CA ALA A 152 7.41 2.65 -4.23
C ALA A 152 6.95 2.55 -2.78
N SER A 153 5.86 3.26 -2.45
CA SER A 153 5.24 3.25 -1.13
C SER A 153 4.78 1.86 -0.66
N MET A 154 4.47 0.96 -1.60
CA MET A 154 3.94 -0.38 -1.37
C MET A 154 4.97 -1.49 -1.59
N SER A 155 6.25 -1.15 -1.78
CA SER A 155 7.33 -2.12 -2.00
C SER A 155 7.76 -2.82 -0.71
N VAL A 156 6.91 -3.69 -0.16
CA VAL A 156 7.18 -4.45 1.07
C VAL A 156 8.39 -5.36 0.86
N PRO A 157 9.47 -5.19 1.66
CA PRO A 157 10.66 -6.03 1.54
C PRO A 157 10.35 -7.52 1.70
N GLY A 158 11.00 -8.35 0.90
CA GLY A 158 10.77 -9.80 0.86
C GLY A 158 9.56 -10.21 0.00
N LEU A 159 8.51 -9.40 -0.07
CA LEU A 159 7.35 -9.65 -0.94
C LEU A 159 7.59 -9.04 -2.32
N PHE A 160 7.82 -7.75 -2.40
CA PHE A 160 8.04 -7.04 -3.66
C PHE A 160 9.50 -6.65 -3.86
N ALA A 161 9.95 -6.65 -5.11
CA ALA A 161 11.20 -6.01 -5.46
C ALA A 161 11.14 -4.51 -5.11
N PRO A 162 12.23 -3.93 -4.55
CA PRO A 162 12.34 -2.50 -4.34
C PRO A 162 12.09 -1.72 -5.63
N MET A 163 11.53 -0.52 -5.51
CA MET A 163 11.28 0.37 -6.65
C MET A 163 12.49 1.27 -6.87
N GLU A 164 13.07 1.19 -8.06
CA GLU A 164 14.14 2.10 -8.48
C GLU A 164 13.51 3.26 -9.26
N TRP A 165 13.75 4.48 -8.80
CA TRP A 165 13.28 5.70 -9.47
C TRP A 165 14.15 6.89 -9.10
N ASP A 166 14.49 7.74 -10.07
CA ASP A 166 15.28 8.95 -9.90
C ASP A 166 16.61 8.69 -9.15
N ASP A 167 17.36 7.69 -9.61
CA ASP A 167 18.63 7.22 -9.06
C ASP A 167 18.60 6.76 -7.58
N HIS A 168 17.40 6.52 -7.02
CA HIS A 168 17.21 6.02 -5.67
C HIS A 168 16.45 4.69 -5.64
N ILE A 169 16.59 3.98 -4.53
CA ILE A 169 15.93 2.70 -4.27
C ILE A 169 14.94 2.87 -3.12
N TYR A 170 13.67 2.56 -3.39
CA TYR A 170 12.59 2.74 -2.42
C TYR A 170 11.95 1.42 -2.02
N VAL A 171 11.58 1.35 -0.76
CA VAL A 171 10.77 0.28 -0.17
C VAL A 171 9.59 0.86 0.59
N ASP A 172 8.72 -0.01 1.12
CA ASP A 172 7.49 0.37 1.81
C ASP A 172 7.72 1.45 2.87
N GLY A 173 6.89 2.48 2.82
CA GLY A 173 6.97 3.63 3.72
C GLY A 173 6.61 3.29 5.16
N GLY A 174 5.90 2.18 5.40
CA GLY A 174 5.54 1.70 6.73
C GLY A 174 6.72 1.42 7.63
N LEU A 175 7.92 1.17 7.07
CA LEU A 175 9.14 0.98 7.86
C LEU A 175 9.54 2.23 8.66
N VAL A 176 9.26 3.42 8.14
CA VAL A 176 9.64 4.70 8.76
C VAL A 176 8.44 5.54 9.20
N ARG A 177 7.30 5.46 8.49
CA ARG A 177 6.11 6.26 8.78
C ARG A 177 4.83 5.60 8.27
N ASN A 178 4.29 4.67 9.06
CA ASN A 178 3.08 3.93 8.68
C ASN A 178 1.81 4.80 8.74
N LEU A 179 1.75 5.74 9.69
CA LEU A 179 0.65 6.69 9.85
C LEU A 179 1.20 8.12 9.69
N PRO A 180 1.18 8.72 8.48
CA PRO A 180 1.92 9.93 8.14
C PRO A 180 1.20 11.23 8.55
N ILE A 181 0.84 11.37 9.82
CA ILE A 181 0.16 12.55 10.41
C ILE A 181 1.00 13.81 10.22
N ASP A 182 2.31 13.71 10.45
CA ASP A 182 3.27 14.81 10.32
C ASP A 182 3.37 15.32 8.87
N VAL A 183 3.23 14.44 7.88
CA VAL A 183 3.23 14.83 6.47
C VAL A 183 1.97 15.64 6.16
N ALA A 184 0.80 15.17 6.61
CA ALA A 184 -0.45 15.90 6.44
C ALA A 184 -0.41 17.28 7.14
N ARG A 185 0.13 17.37 8.36
CA ARG A 185 0.30 18.65 9.07
C ARG A 185 1.18 19.62 8.32
N ARG A 186 2.29 19.15 7.72
CA ARG A 186 3.17 20.01 6.89
C ARG A 186 2.48 20.57 5.64
N MET A 187 1.41 19.92 5.16
CA MET A 187 0.58 20.44 4.07
C MET A 187 -0.43 21.52 4.52
N GLY A 188 -0.40 21.91 5.81
CA GLY A 188 -1.19 23.05 6.32
C GLY A 188 -2.66 22.72 6.64
N VAL A 189 -3.00 21.45 6.87
CA VAL A 189 -4.37 21.05 7.20
C VAL A 189 -4.70 21.33 8.67
N ASP A 190 -5.91 21.81 8.93
CA ASP A 190 -6.40 22.10 10.29
C ASP A 190 -6.92 20.85 11.00
N VAL A 191 -7.65 20.00 10.29
CA VAL A 191 -8.29 18.79 10.80
C VAL A 191 -7.76 17.59 10.08
N ILE A 192 -7.43 16.53 10.82
CA ILE A 192 -6.99 15.24 10.27
C ILE A 192 -8.02 14.16 10.58
N ILE A 193 -8.42 13.44 9.55
CA ILE A 193 -9.12 12.17 9.68
C ILE A 193 -8.06 11.08 9.45
N ALA A 194 -7.57 10.49 10.52
CA ALA A 194 -6.56 9.45 10.48
C ALA A 194 -7.20 8.07 10.54
N VAL A 195 -6.68 7.16 9.73
CA VAL A 195 -7.10 5.76 9.73
C VAL A 195 -5.91 4.90 10.14
N ASN A 196 -6.01 4.27 11.29
CA ASN A 196 -4.99 3.36 11.80
C ASN A 196 -5.51 1.93 11.78
N LEU A 197 -4.98 1.11 10.87
CA LEU A 197 -5.38 -0.28 10.74
C LEU A 197 -4.61 -1.19 11.71
N GLY A 198 -3.50 -0.71 12.29
CA GLY A 198 -2.53 -1.49 13.04
C GLY A 198 -1.90 -2.60 12.18
N SER A 199 -0.81 -3.18 12.62
CA SER A 199 -0.23 -4.38 12.02
C SER A 199 -0.33 -5.51 13.02
N GLY A 200 -1.16 -6.52 12.72
CA GLY A 200 -1.20 -7.72 13.55
C GLY A 200 0.15 -8.45 13.48
N TYR A 201 0.60 -8.99 14.61
CA TYR A 201 1.76 -9.89 14.62
C TYR A 201 1.35 -11.28 14.14
N LEU A 202 2.26 -11.94 13.43
CA LEU A 202 2.04 -13.32 13.00
C LEU A 202 2.07 -14.27 14.21
N PRO A 203 1.20 -15.27 14.25
CA PRO A 203 1.24 -16.31 15.27
C PRO A 203 2.52 -17.17 15.13
N ARG A 204 2.92 -17.81 16.24
CA ARG A 204 4.20 -18.52 16.35
C ARG A 204 4.42 -19.60 15.29
N ASP A 205 3.38 -20.29 14.89
CA ASP A 205 3.40 -21.34 13.87
C ASP A 205 3.75 -20.82 12.46
N GLN A 206 3.51 -19.55 12.19
CA GLN A 206 3.87 -18.90 10.92
C GLN A 206 5.30 -18.32 10.91
N LEU A 207 6.02 -18.37 12.03
CA LEU A 207 7.39 -17.87 12.14
C LEU A 207 8.47 -18.93 11.81
N GLY A 208 8.06 -20.08 11.26
CA GLY A 208 8.96 -21.20 10.99
C GLY A 208 9.82 -21.09 9.73
N ASN A 209 9.68 -20.03 8.94
CA ASN A 209 10.42 -19.84 7.69
C ASN A 209 10.85 -18.37 7.51
N ILE A 210 11.76 -18.15 6.54
CA ILE A 210 12.36 -16.84 6.31
C ILE A 210 11.32 -15.75 5.95
N LEU A 211 10.25 -16.11 5.22
CA LEU A 211 9.20 -15.18 4.86
C LEU A 211 8.38 -14.76 6.08
N GLY A 212 8.01 -15.69 6.93
CA GLY A 212 7.32 -15.40 8.18
C GLY A 212 8.15 -14.53 9.12
N VAL A 213 9.43 -14.86 9.30
CA VAL A 213 10.35 -14.01 10.10
C VAL A 213 10.48 -12.62 9.52
N THR A 214 10.70 -12.50 8.21
CA THR A 214 10.81 -11.19 7.53
C THR A 214 9.51 -10.38 7.67
N GLY A 215 8.36 -11.01 7.44
CA GLY A 215 7.05 -10.39 7.61
C GLY A 215 6.82 -9.86 9.03
N GLN A 216 7.20 -10.66 10.04
CA GLN A 216 7.12 -10.26 11.44
C GLN A 216 8.03 -9.08 11.77
N MET A 217 9.27 -9.09 11.26
CA MET A 217 10.20 -7.95 11.44
C MET A 217 9.62 -6.66 10.85
N ILE A 218 9.02 -6.73 9.67
CA ILE A 218 8.37 -5.59 9.03
C ILE A 218 7.18 -5.12 9.88
N ALA A 219 6.34 -6.04 10.37
CA ALA A 219 5.22 -5.70 11.24
C ALA A 219 5.70 -4.99 12.52
N ILE A 220 6.77 -5.47 13.15
CA ILE A 220 7.38 -4.84 14.33
C ILE A 220 7.85 -3.41 14.01
N LEU A 221 8.62 -3.22 12.93
CA LEU A 221 9.14 -1.90 12.53
C LEU A 221 7.99 -0.94 12.21
N THR A 222 6.97 -1.42 11.52
CA THR A 222 5.78 -0.64 11.17
C THR A 222 5.02 -0.19 12.42
N GLU A 223 4.80 -1.09 13.38
CA GLU A 223 4.09 -0.76 14.62
C GLU A 223 4.90 0.17 15.55
N GLN A 224 6.23 0.08 15.56
CA GLN A 224 7.06 0.92 16.41
C GLN A 224 6.97 2.41 16.10
N ASN A 225 6.69 2.79 14.85
CA ASN A 225 6.58 4.21 14.47
C ASN A 225 5.17 4.80 14.65
N VAL A 226 4.12 3.98 14.75
CA VAL A 226 2.73 4.43 14.90
C VAL A 226 2.49 5.24 16.18
N PRO A 227 2.99 4.87 17.38
CA PRO A 227 2.80 5.67 18.59
C PRO A 227 3.33 7.09 18.50
N VAL A 228 4.40 7.32 17.75
CA VAL A 228 4.96 8.66 17.51
C VAL A 228 3.99 9.51 16.68
N SER A 229 3.36 8.90 15.68
CA SER A 229 2.34 9.55 14.85
C SER A 229 1.07 9.85 15.65
N LEU A 230 0.60 8.90 16.47
CA LEU A 230 -0.61 9.07 17.26
C LEU A 230 -0.51 10.21 18.29
N LYS A 231 0.68 10.52 18.82
CA LYS A 231 0.90 11.67 19.70
C LYS A 231 0.62 13.02 19.02
N GLN A 232 0.54 13.06 17.70
CA GLN A 232 0.26 14.28 16.93
C GLN A 232 -1.23 14.49 16.65
N ILE A 233 -2.08 13.54 17.03
CA ILE A 233 -3.54 13.65 16.97
C ILE A 233 -4.00 14.58 18.10
N ASP A 234 -4.74 15.62 17.74
CA ASP A 234 -5.44 16.49 18.67
C ASP A 234 -6.89 16.00 18.82
N PRO A 235 -7.26 15.36 19.95
CA PRO A 235 -8.60 14.77 20.11
C PRO A 235 -9.74 15.79 20.11
N LYS A 236 -9.43 17.10 20.16
CA LYS A 236 -10.45 18.15 20.09
C LYS A 236 -10.91 18.47 18.69
N ARG A 237 -10.07 18.22 17.69
CA ARG A 237 -10.33 18.57 16.29
C ARG A 237 -10.13 17.41 15.32
N ASP A 238 -9.23 16.50 15.64
CA ASP A 238 -8.91 15.37 14.75
C ASP A 238 -9.79 14.17 15.04
N VAL A 239 -9.97 13.31 14.05
CA VAL A 239 -10.73 12.08 14.17
C VAL A 239 -9.82 10.90 13.88
N LEU A 240 -9.74 9.94 14.79
CA LEU A 240 -9.01 8.70 14.63
C LEU A 240 -10.00 7.55 14.42
N ILE A 241 -9.86 6.85 13.31
CA ILE A 241 -10.63 5.66 12.95
C ILE A 241 -9.72 4.45 13.13
N VAL A 242 -10.15 3.49 13.95
CA VAL A 242 -9.41 2.24 14.20
C VAL A 242 -10.34 1.07 13.94
N PRO A 243 -10.34 0.49 12.75
CA PRO A 243 -11.12 -0.72 12.44
C PRO A 243 -10.58 -1.91 13.23
N ASP A 244 -11.48 -2.71 13.79
CA ASP A 244 -11.13 -3.98 14.42
C ASP A 244 -11.14 -5.08 13.36
N LEU A 245 -9.99 -5.34 12.78
CA LEU A 245 -9.83 -6.31 11.70
C LEU A 245 -9.68 -7.77 12.19
N GLY A 246 -9.70 -7.99 13.51
CA GLY A 246 -9.59 -9.33 14.08
C GLY A 246 -8.35 -10.06 13.57
N ASP A 247 -8.55 -11.21 12.94
CA ASP A 247 -7.51 -12.07 12.38
C ASP A 247 -7.12 -11.76 10.92
N ILE A 248 -7.73 -10.73 10.30
CA ILE A 248 -7.37 -10.32 8.94
C ILE A 248 -5.97 -9.72 8.95
N THR A 249 -5.07 -10.34 8.24
CA THR A 249 -3.67 -9.89 8.10
C THR A 249 -3.47 -9.05 6.83
N ALA A 250 -2.29 -8.46 6.73
CA ALA A 250 -1.90 -7.66 5.58
C ALA A 250 -1.80 -8.44 4.24
N GLY A 251 -1.71 -9.77 4.32
CA GLY A 251 -1.66 -10.65 3.15
C GLY A 251 -3.02 -11.19 2.69
N ASP A 252 -4.08 -10.96 3.47
CA ASP A 252 -5.40 -11.56 3.22
C ASP A 252 -6.23 -10.75 2.21
N PHE A 253 -5.69 -10.52 1.02
CA PHE A 253 -6.33 -9.73 -0.03
C PHE A 253 -7.69 -10.28 -0.48
N SER A 254 -7.88 -11.59 -0.43
CA SER A 254 -9.17 -12.24 -0.75
C SER A 254 -10.28 -11.89 0.25
N ARG A 255 -9.91 -11.43 1.48
CA ARG A 255 -10.86 -10.97 2.51
C ARG A 255 -11.15 -9.47 2.43
N ALA A 256 -10.83 -8.80 1.32
CA ALA A 256 -11.10 -7.39 1.13
C ALA A 256 -12.58 -7.00 1.42
N PRO A 257 -13.60 -7.76 0.96
CA PRO A 257 -15.00 -7.42 1.27
C PRO A 257 -15.29 -7.37 2.78
N GLU A 258 -14.74 -8.29 3.56
CA GLU A 258 -14.89 -8.33 5.02
C GLU A 258 -14.18 -7.16 5.70
N ALA A 259 -12.93 -6.89 5.27
CA ALA A 259 -12.16 -5.75 5.77
C ALA A 259 -12.87 -4.42 5.47
N ILE A 260 -13.47 -4.29 4.27
CA ILE A 260 -14.27 -3.15 3.86
C ILE A 260 -15.46 -2.96 4.81
N ALA A 261 -16.26 -4.01 5.06
CA ALA A 261 -17.42 -3.93 5.95
C ALA A 261 -17.04 -3.49 7.39
N THR A 262 -15.91 -4.02 7.89
CA THR A 262 -15.37 -3.65 9.22
C THR A 262 -14.97 -2.18 9.28
N GLY A 263 -14.36 -1.66 8.21
CA GLY A 263 -14.01 -0.25 8.15
C GLY A 263 -15.18 0.69 8.11
N VAL A 264 -16.26 0.35 7.37
CA VAL A 264 -17.52 1.09 7.40
C VAL A 264 -18.07 1.16 8.82
N ALA A 265 -18.12 0.02 9.49
CA ALA A 265 -18.63 -0.03 10.86
C ALA A 265 -17.80 0.87 11.80
N ALA A 266 -16.46 0.87 11.65
CA ALA A 266 -15.58 1.73 12.43
C ALA A 266 -15.77 3.22 12.10
N ALA A 267 -15.88 3.57 10.81
CA ALA A 267 -16.11 4.95 10.38
C ALA A 267 -17.47 5.48 10.88
N ARG A 268 -18.54 4.69 10.81
CA ARG A 268 -19.86 5.07 11.32
C ARG A 268 -19.89 5.34 12.82
N LYS A 269 -19.05 4.67 13.62
CA LYS A 269 -18.93 4.94 15.06
C LYS A 269 -18.44 6.35 15.36
N VAL A 270 -17.60 6.92 14.48
CA VAL A 270 -17.04 8.28 14.64
C VAL A 270 -17.81 9.34 13.84
N ALA A 271 -18.87 8.98 13.11
CA ALA A 271 -19.68 9.92 12.33
C ALA A 271 -20.17 11.14 13.14
N PRO A 272 -20.58 11.04 14.42
CA PRO A 272 -20.95 12.20 15.23
C PRO A 272 -19.78 13.18 15.48
N GLN A 273 -18.52 12.69 15.44
CA GLN A 273 -17.33 13.54 15.58
C GLN A 273 -17.03 14.27 14.27
N LEU A 274 -17.31 13.63 13.14
CA LEU A 274 -17.14 14.20 11.80
C LEU A 274 -18.19 15.25 11.46
N ALA A 275 -19.34 15.25 12.12
CA ALA A 275 -20.44 16.19 11.91
C ALA A 275 -20.31 17.51 12.72
N ARG A 276 -19.27 17.66 13.55
CA ARG A 276 -18.97 18.86 14.35
C ARG A 276 -18.15 19.86 13.57
#